data_fa7c0de05bb98a9537b4c2a28d408ed6
#
_entry.id   fa7c0de05bb98a9537b4c2a28d408ed6
#
_cell.length_a   1.000
_cell.length_b   1.000
_cell.length_c   1.000
_cell.angle_alpha   90.00
_cell.angle_beta   90.00
_cell.angle_gamma   90.00
#
_symmetry.space_group_name_H-M   'P 1'
#
loop_
_entity.id
_entity.type
_entity.pdbx_description
1 polymer ?
#
loop_
_entity_poly.entity_id
_entity_poly.type
_entity_poly.pdbx_seq_one_letter_code
_entity_poly.pdbx_strand_id
1 'polypeptide(L)'
;AGKQCVLRLWNKNGLDSLNPQIETALEARFPKPWRDSRGSRYIAERVLLQPGERFDWPDMSAEDTGAQRFCRGLRDQIGVLCDGTVVPCCLDHEGDIALGNLFEDELPDIMSTERARRIYDGFSQRLAAEALCRRCGYSMRFT
;
A
#
# COMPACT_ATOMS: atom_id res chain seq x y z
N ALA A 1 -5.37 -10.21 24.15
CA ALA A 1 -4.38 -9.31 23.56
C ALA A 1 -5.10 -8.03 23.09
N GLY A 2 -4.61 -6.86 23.53
CA GLY A 2 -5.23 -5.58 23.18
C GLY A 2 -4.85 -5.18 21.75
N LYS A 3 -5.81 -4.61 21.03
CA LYS A 3 -5.59 -4.11 19.67
C LYS A 3 -4.88 -2.75 19.70
N GLN A 4 -4.05 -2.49 18.71
CA GLN A 4 -3.39 -1.21 18.50
C GLN A 4 -4.21 -0.38 17.50
N CYS A 5 -4.35 0.92 17.75
CA CYS A 5 -4.89 1.89 16.82
C CYS A 5 -3.74 2.70 16.19
N VAL A 6 -3.76 2.86 14.87
CA VAL A 6 -2.81 3.69 14.15
C VAL A 6 -3.57 4.82 13.47
N LEU A 7 -3.29 6.05 13.88
CA LEU A 7 -3.77 7.26 13.22
C LEU A 7 -2.69 7.72 12.24
N ARG A 8 -2.98 7.68 10.95
CA ARG A 8 -2.00 8.03 9.93
C ARG A 8 -2.30 9.40 9.33
N LEU A 9 -1.33 10.29 9.44
CA LEU A 9 -1.33 11.57 8.74
C LEU A 9 -0.69 11.37 7.36
N TRP A 10 -1.50 11.38 6.32
CA TRP A 10 -1.03 11.22 4.94
C TRP A 10 -0.82 12.59 4.30
N ASN A 11 0.44 12.91 4.06
CA ASN A 11 0.85 14.21 3.56
C ASN A 11 1.51 14.10 2.19
N LYS A 12 1.29 15.07 1.31
CA LYS A 12 2.05 15.23 0.09
C LYS A 12 3.23 16.19 0.37
N ASN A 13 4.45 15.75 0.02
CA ASN A 13 5.69 16.52 0.25
C ASN A 13 5.96 16.86 1.73
N GLY A 14 5.59 15.96 2.64
CA GLY A 14 5.97 16.04 4.07
C GLY A 14 5.15 16.98 4.94
N LEU A 15 4.36 17.90 4.39
CA LEU A 15 3.57 18.87 5.15
C LEU A 15 2.17 19.03 4.55
N ASP A 16 1.16 18.92 5.40
CA ASP A 16 -0.21 19.28 5.11
C ASP A 16 -0.66 20.37 6.08
N SER A 17 -1.37 21.40 5.59
CA SER A 17 -1.86 22.53 6.37
C SER A 17 -2.84 22.14 7.49
N LEU A 18 -3.45 20.95 7.41
CA LEU A 18 -4.38 20.44 8.43
C LEU A 18 -3.67 19.75 9.61
N ASN A 19 -2.41 19.34 9.46
CA ASN A 19 -1.69 18.61 10.51
C ASN A 19 -1.65 19.35 11.86
N PRO A 20 -1.37 20.66 11.94
CA PRO A 20 -1.38 21.38 13.21
C PRO A 20 -2.75 21.35 13.90
N GLN A 21 -3.83 21.46 13.15
CA GLN A 21 -5.20 21.42 13.69
C GLN A 21 -5.53 20.02 14.22
N ILE A 22 -5.16 18.97 13.47
CA ILE A 22 -5.34 17.58 13.88
C ILE A 22 -4.52 17.29 15.14
N GLU A 23 -3.25 17.70 15.19
CA GLU A 23 -2.40 17.51 16.37
C GLU A 23 -2.95 18.26 17.60
N THR A 24 -3.45 19.48 17.44
CA THR A 24 -4.11 20.21 18.52
C THR A 24 -5.33 19.46 19.06
N ALA A 25 -6.18 18.94 18.17
CA ALA A 25 -7.34 18.17 18.58
C ALA A 25 -6.95 16.85 19.28
N LEU A 26 -5.90 16.21 18.81
CA LEU A 26 -5.35 15.00 19.45
C LEU A 26 -4.73 15.30 20.81
N GLU A 27 -4.03 16.41 20.96
CA GLU A 27 -3.44 16.84 22.24
C GLU A 27 -4.52 17.13 23.29
N ALA A 28 -5.64 17.73 22.89
CA ALA A 28 -6.78 17.96 23.78
C ALA A 28 -7.38 16.64 24.31
N ARG A 29 -7.33 15.55 23.53
CA ARG A 29 -7.87 14.23 23.91
C ARG A 29 -6.82 13.33 24.55
N PHE A 30 -5.57 13.45 24.14
CA PHE A 30 -4.42 12.69 24.59
C PHE A 30 -3.30 13.65 24.99
N PRO A 31 -3.31 14.18 26.24
CA PRO A 31 -2.33 15.18 26.67
C PRO A 31 -0.87 14.71 26.53
N LYS A 32 0.01 15.62 26.19
CA LYS A 32 1.46 15.38 26.18
C LYS A 32 2.02 15.12 27.60
N PRO A 33 3.20 14.46 27.76
CA PRO A 33 4.16 14.17 26.69
C PRO A 33 3.80 12.92 25.89
N TRP A 34 4.01 12.99 24.57
CA TRP A 34 3.92 11.84 23.67
C TRP A 34 5.28 11.14 23.57
N ARG A 35 5.30 9.84 23.32
CA ARG A 35 6.53 9.04 23.28
C ARG A 35 6.95 8.78 21.84
N ASP A 36 8.11 9.29 21.43
CA ASP A 36 8.66 9.05 20.09
C ASP A 36 8.99 7.59 19.84
N SER A 37 8.77 7.14 18.62
CA SER A 37 9.05 5.80 18.14
C SER A 37 9.29 5.78 16.63
N ARG A 38 10.55 5.76 16.22
CA ARG A 38 10.96 5.60 14.82
C ARG A 38 10.19 6.48 13.83
N GLY A 39 10.16 7.78 14.08
CA GLY A 39 9.46 8.75 13.22
C GLY A 39 7.93 8.79 13.41
N SER A 40 7.39 8.02 14.36
CA SER A 40 6.01 8.05 14.80
C SER A 40 5.93 8.43 16.27
N ARG A 41 4.74 8.68 16.81
CA ARG A 41 4.55 9.05 18.22
C ARG A 41 3.45 8.23 18.86
N TYR A 42 3.71 7.56 19.97
CA TYR A 42 2.64 7.02 20.81
C TYR A 42 1.98 8.17 21.57
N ILE A 43 0.73 8.44 21.26
CA ILE A 43 -0.10 9.47 21.93
C ILE A 43 -0.93 8.90 23.09
N ALA A 44 -1.04 7.58 23.15
CA ALA A 44 -1.53 6.79 24.28
C ALA A 44 -0.89 5.38 24.22
N GLU A 45 -1.12 4.54 25.24
CA GLU A 45 -0.50 3.22 25.36
C GLU A 45 -0.62 2.38 24.08
N ARG A 46 -1.77 2.46 23.38
CA ARG A 46 -2.05 1.68 22.18
C ARG A 46 -2.50 2.53 21.00
N VAL A 47 -2.21 3.83 21.03
CA VAL A 47 -2.56 4.74 19.93
C VAL A 47 -1.28 5.36 19.39
N LEU A 48 -0.96 4.99 18.14
CA LEU A 48 0.20 5.47 17.41
C LEU A 48 -0.23 6.54 16.41
N LEU A 49 0.37 7.72 16.48
CA LEU A 49 0.28 8.77 15.47
C LEU A 49 1.47 8.59 14.51
N GLN A 50 1.19 8.28 13.25
CA GLN A 50 2.19 7.98 12.24
C GLN A 50 2.08 8.94 11.06
N PRO A 51 3.10 9.77 10.77
CA PRO A 51 3.18 10.47 9.51
C PRO A 51 3.42 9.47 8.37
N GLY A 52 2.85 9.73 7.21
CA GLY A 52 3.01 8.91 6.02
C GLY A 52 2.99 9.76 4.77
N GLU A 53 3.87 9.43 3.83
CA GLU A 53 3.87 10.06 2.52
C GLU A 53 2.65 9.61 1.72
N ARG A 54 1.88 10.56 1.20
CA ARG A 54 0.79 10.26 0.26
C ARG A 54 1.39 9.89 -1.08
N PHE A 55 0.81 8.89 -1.71
CA PHE A 55 1.15 8.47 -3.07
C PHE A 55 -0.10 8.55 -3.96
N ASP A 56 0.11 8.66 -5.25
CA ASP A 56 -0.97 8.58 -6.22
C ASP A 56 -1.32 7.09 -6.44
N TRP A 57 -2.61 6.77 -6.33
CA TRP A 57 -3.10 5.41 -6.56
C TRP A 57 -2.84 4.99 -8.01
N PRO A 58 -2.60 3.70 -8.26
CA PRO A 58 -2.48 3.23 -9.63
C PRO A 58 -3.78 3.50 -10.38
N ASP A 59 -3.64 4.01 -11.60
CA ASP A 59 -4.75 4.35 -12.47
C ASP A 59 -4.31 4.14 -13.91
N MET A 60 -5.08 3.38 -14.70
CA MET A 60 -4.78 3.10 -16.09
C MET A 60 -4.78 4.34 -16.98
N SER A 61 -5.46 5.41 -16.57
CA SER A 61 -5.45 6.71 -17.23
C SER A 61 -4.24 7.59 -16.89
N ALA A 62 -3.52 7.29 -15.81
CA ALA A 62 -2.33 8.03 -15.39
C ALA A 62 -1.16 7.81 -16.35
N GLU A 63 -0.18 8.71 -16.31
CA GLU A 63 1.03 8.62 -17.10
C GLU A 63 1.84 7.35 -16.76
N ASP A 64 2.33 6.64 -17.78
CA ASP A 64 3.26 5.54 -17.64
C ASP A 64 4.65 6.08 -17.28
N THR A 65 5.05 5.91 -16.04
CA THR A 65 6.31 6.43 -15.51
C THR A 65 7.46 5.42 -15.64
N GLY A 66 7.29 4.39 -16.47
CA GLY A 66 8.32 3.41 -16.86
C GLY A 66 8.30 2.12 -16.04
N ALA A 67 9.00 1.12 -16.55
CA ALA A 67 9.00 -0.22 -16.00
C ALA A 67 10.06 -0.47 -14.90
N GLN A 68 11.07 0.37 -14.78
CA GLN A 68 12.17 0.17 -13.84
C GLN A 68 11.72 0.37 -12.38
N ARG A 69 11.24 -0.70 -11.73
CA ARG A 69 10.67 -0.64 -10.38
C ARG A 69 10.78 -1.94 -9.63
N PHE A 70 10.94 -1.82 -8.32
CA PHE A 70 10.68 -2.89 -7.38
C PHE A 70 9.30 -2.71 -6.75
N CYS A 71 8.61 -3.82 -6.44
CA CYS A 71 7.40 -3.81 -5.64
C CYS A 71 7.29 -5.11 -4.83
N ARG A 72 6.48 -5.05 -3.76
CA ARG A 72 6.21 -6.19 -2.87
C ARG A 72 4.94 -6.96 -3.24
N GLY A 73 4.23 -6.52 -4.28
CA GLY A 73 3.06 -7.24 -4.81
C GLY A 73 3.42 -8.66 -5.23
N LEU A 74 2.57 -9.64 -4.98
CA LEU A 74 2.75 -11.08 -5.11
C LEU A 74 3.92 -11.68 -4.32
N ARG A 75 4.76 -10.86 -3.69
CA ARG A 75 5.87 -11.32 -2.86
C ARG A 75 5.48 -11.40 -1.39
N ASP A 76 4.95 -10.30 -0.86
CA ASP A 76 4.62 -10.15 0.57
C ASP A 76 3.12 -10.02 0.78
N GLN A 77 2.36 -9.85 -0.28
CA GLN A 77 0.92 -9.63 -0.25
C GLN A 77 0.24 -10.00 -1.57
N ILE A 78 -1.03 -10.34 -1.49
CA ILE A 78 -2.00 -10.40 -2.57
C ILE A 78 -3.25 -9.63 -2.15
N GLY A 79 -4.13 -9.29 -3.10
CA GLY A 79 -5.49 -8.84 -2.84
C GLY A 79 -6.48 -9.88 -3.31
N VAL A 80 -7.64 -9.94 -2.65
CA VAL A 80 -8.81 -10.71 -3.10
C VAL A 80 -9.99 -9.76 -3.08
N LEU A 81 -10.64 -9.60 -4.22
CA LEU A 81 -11.82 -8.76 -4.36
C LEU A 81 -13.07 -9.49 -3.87
N CYS A 82 -14.18 -8.78 -3.70
CA CYS A 82 -15.41 -9.33 -3.14
C CYS A 82 -16.05 -10.42 -4.01
N ASP A 83 -15.74 -10.47 -5.30
CA ASP A 83 -16.17 -11.49 -6.26
C ASP A 83 -15.21 -12.69 -6.37
N GLY A 84 -14.21 -12.76 -5.48
CA GLY A 84 -13.19 -13.82 -5.47
C GLY A 84 -11.99 -13.57 -6.38
N THR A 85 -11.97 -12.49 -7.16
CA THR A 85 -10.85 -12.17 -8.06
C THR A 85 -9.58 -11.94 -7.25
N VAL A 86 -8.51 -12.65 -7.62
CA VAL A 86 -7.17 -12.50 -7.04
C VAL A 86 -6.37 -11.48 -7.83
N VAL A 87 -5.78 -10.51 -7.13
CA VAL A 87 -4.99 -9.41 -7.70
C VAL A 87 -3.61 -9.32 -7.02
N PRO A 88 -2.60 -8.68 -7.65
CA PRO A 88 -1.24 -8.65 -7.10
C PRO A 88 -1.08 -7.93 -5.77
N CYS A 89 -1.95 -6.98 -5.49
CA CYS A 89 -1.92 -6.20 -4.24
C CYS A 89 -3.25 -5.47 -4.02
N CYS A 90 -3.44 -4.93 -2.81
CA CYS A 90 -4.65 -4.21 -2.41
C CYS A 90 -4.87 -2.86 -3.14
N LEU A 91 -3.92 -2.39 -3.95
CA LEU A 91 -4.07 -1.16 -4.71
C LEU A 91 -4.73 -1.38 -6.07
N ASP A 92 -4.78 -2.61 -6.55
CA ASP A 92 -5.53 -3.02 -7.74
C ASP A 92 -6.98 -3.33 -7.35
N HIS A 93 -7.71 -2.29 -6.99
CA HIS A 93 -9.07 -2.42 -6.47
C HIS A 93 -10.13 -2.60 -7.55
N GLU A 94 -9.80 -2.29 -8.80
CA GLU A 94 -10.67 -2.52 -9.97
C GLU A 94 -10.46 -3.89 -10.61
N GLY A 95 -9.38 -4.61 -10.24
CA GLY A 95 -9.08 -5.92 -10.82
C GLY A 95 -8.46 -5.88 -12.21
N ASP A 96 -7.78 -4.79 -12.56
CA ASP A 96 -7.09 -4.63 -13.85
C ASP A 96 -6.07 -5.76 -14.11
N ILE A 97 -5.49 -6.29 -13.03
CA ILE A 97 -4.52 -7.40 -13.07
C ILE A 97 -5.15 -8.64 -12.42
N ALA A 98 -6.29 -9.09 -12.92
CA ALA A 98 -6.89 -10.34 -12.48
C ALA A 98 -5.94 -11.53 -12.77
N LEU A 99 -5.64 -12.32 -11.74
CA LEU A 99 -4.75 -13.49 -11.82
C LEU A 99 -5.52 -14.81 -11.89
N GLY A 100 -6.75 -14.82 -11.37
CA GLY A 100 -7.67 -15.93 -11.28
C GLY A 100 -8.76 -15.64 -10.26
N ASN A 101 -9.60 -16.62 -9.94
CA ASN A 101 -10.71 -16.45 -9.01
C ASN A 101 -10.77 -17.62 -8.02
N LEU A 102 -10.83 -17.31 -6.71
CA LEU A 102 -10.87 -18.31 -5.63
C LEU A 102 -12.16 -19.12 -5.56
N PHE A 103 -13.20 -18.73 -6.28
CA PHE A 103 -14.40 -19.55 -6.43
C PHE A 103 -14.28 -20.62 -7.53
N GLU A 104 -13.24 -20.54 -8.36
CA GLU A 104 -13.00 -21.41 -9.52
C GLU A 104 -11.74 -22.24 -9.35
N ASP A 105 -10.66 -21.65 -8.81
CA ASP A 105 -9.33 -22.24 -8.73
C ASP A 105 -8.74 -22.15 -7.31
N GLU A 106 -7.83 -23.07 -6.98
CA GLU A 106 -7.07 -23.04 -5.76
C GLU A 106 -5.96 -21.95 -5.84
N LEU A 107 -5.70 -21.27 -4.71
CA LEU A 107 -4.69 -20.20 -4.68
C LEU A 107 -3.31 -20.62 -5.20
N PRO A 108 -2.76 -21.81 -4.89
CA PRO A 108 -1.48 -22.25 -5.45
C PRO A 108 -1.47 -22.31 -6.99
N ASP A 109 -2.58 -22.71 -7.60
CA ASP A 109 -2.70 -22.82 -9.05
C ASP A 109 -2.73 -21.42 -9.68
N ILE A 110 -3.51 -20.50 -9.12
CA ILE A 110 -3.54 -19.07 -9.52
C ILE A 110 -2.12 -18.47 -9.45
N MET A 111 -1.40 -18.70 -8.35
CA MET A 111 -0.05 -18.17 -8.14
C MET A 111 0.98 -18.82 -9.05
N SER A 112 0.70 -19.99 -9.61
CA SER A 112 1.56 -20.70 -10.56
C SER A 112 1.33 -20.31 -12.03
N THR A 113 0.33 -19.47 -12.32
CA THR A 113 0.04 -19.02 -13.68
C THR A 113 1.23 -18.25 -14.28
N GLU A 114 1.33 -18.25 -15.59
CA GLU A 114 2.38 -17.50 -16.31
C GLU A 114 2.34 -16.01 -15.98
N ARG A 115 1.14 -15.41 -15.86
CA ARG A 115 0.97 -14.01 -15.52
C ARG A 115 1.51 -13.70 -14.12
N ALA A 116 1.14 -14.50 -13.12
CA ALA A 116 1.61 -14.33 -11.74
C ALA A 116 3.13 -14.46 -11.64
N ARG A 117 3.71 -15.49 -12.27
CA ARG A 117 5.16 -15.69 -12.32
C ARG A 117 5.88 -14.53 -12.99
N ARG A 118 5.39 -14.06 -14.14
CA ARG A 118 5.97 -12.92 -14.85
C ARG A 118 6.01 -11.64 -14.00
N ILE A 119 4.96 -11.38 -13.20
CA ILE A 119 4.93 -10.23 -12.28
C ILE A 119 5.95 -10.42 -11.16
N TYR A 120 5.98 -11.58 -10.51
CA TYR A 120 6.89 -11.90 -9.42
C TYR A 120 8.37 -11.81 -9.86
N ASP A 121 8.70 -12.45 -10.98
CA ASP A 121 10.04 -12.47 -11.54
C ASP A 121 10.45 -11.07 -12.04
N GLY A 122 9.50 -10.35 -12.65
CA GLY A 122 9.71 -8.98 -13.08
C GLY A 122 10.12 -8.09 -11.90
N PHE A 123 9.38 -8.10 -10.80
CA PHE A 123 9.76 -7.33 -9.61
C PHE A 123 11.09 -7.79 -8.99
N SER A 124 11.43 -9.07 -9.07
CA SER A 124 12.73 -9.58 -8.64
C SER A 124 13.89 -8.99 -9.46
N GLN A 125 13.64 -8.68 -10.72
CA GLN A 125 14.56 -8.03 -11.64
C GLN A 125 14.40 -6.49 -11.68
N ARG A 126 13.62 -5.91 -10.78
CA ARG A 126 13.25 -4.50 -10.74
C ARG A 126 12.50 -4.02 -11.99
N LEU A 127 11.63 -4.86 -12.53
CA LEU A 127 10.83 -4.56 -13.71
C LEU A 127 9.34 -4.77 -13.41
N ALA A 128 8.53 -3.75 -13.64
CA ALA A 128 7.07 -3.83 -13.58
C ALA A 128 6.53 -4.41 -14.90
N ALA A 129 6.05 -5.65 -14.86
CA ALA A 129 5.51 -6.36 -16.02
C ALA A 129 4.15 -5.79 -16.49
N GLU A 130 3.34 -5.28 -15.56
CA GLU A 130 1.98 -4.84 -15.84
C GLU A 130 1.88 -3.31 -16.01
N ALA A 131 0.97 -2.89 -16.89
CA ALA A 131 0.76 -1.48 -17.21
C ALA A 131 0.31 -0.66 -16.00
N LEU A 132 -0.58 -1.21 -15.17
CA LEU A 132 -1.04 -0.57 -13.94
C LEU A 132 0.11 -0.35 -12.96
N CYS A 133 1.02 -1.35 -12.83
CA CYS A 133 2.18 -1.25 -11.95
C CYS A 133 3.15 -0.14 -12.37
N ARG A 134 3.26 0.15 -13.67
CA ARG A 134 4.07 1.26 -14.20
C ARG A 134 3.46 2.64 -13.94
N ARG A 135 2.19 2.69 -13.55
CA ARG A 135 1.43 3.91 -13.22
C ARG A 135 1.18 4.07 -11.71
N CYS A 136 1.80 3.22 -10.90
CA CYS A 136 1.57 3.16 -9.45
C CYS A 136 2.54 4.06 -8.70
N GLY A 137 2.04 5.12 -8.07
CA GLY A 137 2.85 6.01 -7.22
C GLY A 137 3.40 5.33 -5.98
N TYR A 138 2.74 4.28 -5.46
CA TYR A 138 3.26 3.53 -4.31
C TYR A 138 4.58 2.82 -4.59
N SER A 139 4.75 2.29 -5.79
CA SER A 139 5.98 1.59 -6.18
C SER A 139 7.21 2.52 -6.24
N MET A 140 7.00 3.83 -6.41
CA MET A 140 8.08 4.84 -6.39
C MET A 140 8.83 4.92 -5.06
N ARG A 141 8.25 4.38 -3.99
CA ARG A 141 8.88 4.35 -2.65
C ARG A 141 10.01 3.33 -2.53
N PHE A 142 10.15 2.44 -3.49
CA PHE A 142 11.13 1.35 -3.49
C PHE A 142 12.25 1.54 -4.51
N THR A 143 12.31 2.71 -5.16
CA THR A 143 13.38 3.08 -6.10
C THR A 143 14.62 3.57 -5.38
#